data_79872862822382b44d670792c0cbfecc
#
_entry.id   79872862822382b44d670792c0cbfecc
#
_cell.length_a   1.000
_cell.length_b   1.000
_cell.length_c   1.000
_cell.angle_alpha   90.00
_cell.angle_beta   90.00
_cell.angle_gamma   90.00
#
_symmetry.space_group_name_H-M   'P 1'
#
loop_
_entity.id
_entity.type
_entity.pdbx_description
1 polymer ?
#
loop_
_entity_poly.entity_id
_entity_poly.type
_entity_poly.pdbx_seq_one_letter_code
_entity_poly.pdbx_strand_id
1 'polypeptide(L)'
;NWEIAIMRPGGDPITNLARCLVEADIYEDNSEDQVQLLRTMLSRSGLGLLEAYRQSDIEPGSNLLILVDQFEEIFRFRQSGSKASEEAADFIELILEASWQEELPIYVILTMRSDFLGDCAEFKNLAEAVNEGEYLIPRLNRRQRAHAIEGPAKVGGGQMSPRLVQQLLNDIGDDPDQLPILQHSLMRTWEYWAEHSTDQAKPLDVEHYRAIGTMKEALSRHADEAHNQLPDDHHRKICERMFKSITERGNDGRGIRRPLPFSDLVEIVGGDEQALMKVIDDFRTTNRSFIMPLEHTEIHIG
;
A
#
# COMPACT_ATOMS: atom_id res chain seq x y z
N ASN A 1 3.21 27.49 4.73
CA ASN A 1 2.32 26.34 4.54
C ASN A 1 3.01 25.24 3.74
N TRP A 2 2.46 24.03 3.82
CA TRP A 2 2.85 22.88 3.02
C TRP A 2 1.61 22.30 2.35
N GLU A 3 1.68 22.18 1.03
CA GLU A 3 0.73 21.40 0.24
C GLU A 3 1.37 20.04 0.01
N ILE A 4 0.63 18.95 0.27
CA ILE A 4 1.19 17.60 0.29
C ILE A 4 0.46 16.72 -0.70
N ALA A 5 1.16 16.30 -1.75
CA ALA A 5 0.68 15.34 -2.74
C ALA A 5 1.27 13.96 -2.44
N ILE A 6 0.43 12.95 -2.22
CA ILE A 6 0.86 11.58 -1.88
C ILE A 6 0.46 10.64 -2.99
N MET A 7 1.42 9.89 -3.53
CA MET A 7 1.16 8.95 -4.60
C MET A 7 1.90 7.61 -4.43
N ARG A 8 1.48 6.63 -5.22
CA ARG A 8 2.23 5.42 -5.55
C ARG A 8 2.40 5.33 -7.05
N PRO A 9 3.58 4.89 -7.55
CA PRO A 9 3.80 4.80 -9.00
C PRO A 9 2.77 3.90 -9.71
N GLY A 10 2.52 2.71 -9.17
CA GLY A 10 1.54 1.77 -9.72
C GLY A 10 1.86 1.36 -11.16
N GLY A 11 0.80 1.15 -11.95
CA GLY A 11 0.89 0.77 -13.37
C GLY A 11 0.83 1.93 -14.37
N ASP A 12 0.73 3.19 -13.90
CA ASP A 12 0.74 4.41 -14.72
C ASP A 12 1.28 5.59 -13.88
N PRO A 13 2.60 5.69 -13.69
CA PRO A 13 3.21 6.61 -12.73
C PRO A 13 2.96 8.08 -13.06
N ILE A 14 2.90 8.46 -14.34
CA ILE A 14 2.67 9.85 -14.75
C ILE A 14 1.22 10.26 -14.52
N THR A 15 0.25 9.39 -14.83
CA THR A 15 -1.17 9.66 -14.54
C THR A 15 -1.41 9.70 -13.03
N ASN A 16 -0.78 8.81 -12.26
CA ASN A 16 -0.91 8.82 -10.79
C ASN A 16 -0.27 10.08 -10.18
N LEU A 17 0.82 10.60 -10.74
CA LEU A 17 1.37 11.90 -10.34
C LEU A 17 0.41 13.05 -10.67
N ALA A 18 -0.18 13.07 -11.86
CA ALA A 18 -1.17 14.08 -12.23
C ALA A 18 -2.37 14.06 -11.27
N ARG A 19 -2.89 12.86 -10.97
CA ARG A 19 -4.03 12.68 -10.08
C ARG A 19 -3.75 13.13 -8.65
N CYS A 20 -2.60 12.77 -8.08
CA CYS A 20 -2.25 13.19 -6.72
C CYS A 20 -2.06 14.71 -6.60
N LEU A 21 -1.62 15.38 -7.66
CA LEU A 21 -1.53 16.85 -7.67
C LEU A 21 -2.92 17.49 -7.65
N VAL A 22 -3.90 16.92 -8.38
CA VAL A 22 -5.30 17.36 -8.33
C VAL A 22 -5.93 17.07 -6.97
N GLU A 23 -5.71 15.87 -6.42
CA GLU A 23 -6.22 15.47 -5.10
C GLU A 23 -5.62 16.29 -3.93
N ALA A 24 -4.45 16.90 -4.13
CA ALA A 24 -3.82 17.79 -3.15
C ALA A 24 -4.46 19.20 -3.12
N ASP A 25 -5.57 19.43 -3.86
CA ASP A 25 -6.31 20.69 -3.94
C ASP A 25 -5.46 21.92 -4.33
N ILE A 26 -4.40 21.68 -5.13
CA ILE A 26 -3.51 22.75 -5.61
C ILE A 26 -3.97 23.36 -6.95
N TYR A 27 -5.14 22.95 -7.44
CA TYR A 27 -5.82 23.51 -8.63
C TYR A 27 -7.29 23.76 -8.30
N GLU A 28 -7.88 24.81 -8.90
CA GLU A 28 -9.32 25.10 -8.75
C GLU A 28 -10.20 24.01 -9.36
N ASP A 29 -9.74 23.40 -10.47
CA ASP A 29 -10.46 22.33 -11.17
C ASP A 29 -9.94 20.95 -10.72
N ASN A 30 -10.82 20.19 -10.06
CA ASN A 30 -10.53 18.84 -9.57
C ASN A 30 -11.16 17.75 -10.49
N SER A 31 -11.45 18.10 -11.75
CA SER A 31 -12.05 17.19 -12.73
C SER A 31 -11.03 16.20 -13.33
N GLU A 32 -11.53 15.14 -13.94
CA GLU A 32 -10.69 14.21 -14.72
C GLU A 32 -10.06 14.89 -15.95
N ASP A 33 -10.69 15.93 -16.49
CA ASP A 33 -10.12 16.73 -17.58
C ASP A 33 -8.84 17.45 -17.12
N GLN A 34 -8.81 17.96 -15.89
CA GLN A 34 -7.60 18.54 -15.29
C GLN A 34 -6.49 17.49 -15.13
N VAL A 35 -6.83 16.28 -14.70
CA VAL A 35 -5.85 15.16 -14.62
C VAL A 35 -5.25 14.89 -16.00
N GLN A 36 -6.05 14.83 -17.07
CA GLN A 36 -5.56 14.57 -18.43
C GLN A 36 -4.71 15.73 -18.96
N LEU A 37 -5.04 16.96 -18.63
CA LEU A 37 -4.23 18.14 -18.97
C LEU A 37 -2.86 18.06 -18.29
N LEU A 38 -2.83 17.79 -16.99
CA LEU A 38 -1.59 17.65 -16.23
C LEU A 38 -0.76 16.47 -16.72
N ARG A 39 -1.37 15.31 -16.97
CA ARG A 39 -0.70 14.15 -17.56
C ARG A 39 0.00 14.54 -18.86
N THR A 40 -0.68 15.27 -19.75
CA THR A 40 -0.11 15.73 -21.02
C THR A 40 1.07 16.69 -20.78
N MET A 41 0.99 17.57 -19.81
CA MET A 41 2.05 18.50 -19.44
C MET A 41 3.27 17.76 -18.86
N LEU A 42 3.06 16.85 -17.93
CA LEU A 42 4.09 16.04 -17.29
C LEU A 42 4.82 15.15 -18.32
N SER A 43 4.12 14.63 -19.33
CA SER A 43 4.72 13.78 -20.37
C SER A 43 5.53 14.53 -21.43
N ARG A 44 5.60 15.87 -21.43
CA ARG A 44 6.30 16.64 -22.45
C ARG A 44 7.82 16.67 -22.28
N SER A 45 8.29 16.77 -21.06
CA SER A 45 9.72 16.85 -20.72
C SER A 45 9.93 16.68 -19.21
N GLY A 46 11.17 16.46 -18.79
CA GLY A 46 11.56 16.45 -17.37
C GLY A 46 11.19 17.72 -16.58
N LEU A 47 10.94 18.83 -17.28
CA LEU A 47 10.49 20.11 -16.66
C LEU A 47 8.97 20.19 -16.47
N GLY A 48 8.22 19.18 -16.90
CA GLY A 48 6.76 19.18 -16.85
C GLY A 48 6.19 19.41 -15.45
N LEU A 49 6.86 18.92 -14.41
CA LEU A 49 6.44 19.13 -13.02
C LEU A 49 6.64 20.59 -12.55
N LEU A 50 7.68 21.27 -13.02
CA LEU A 50 7.91 22.69 -12.78
C LEU A 50 6.84 23.54 -13.48
N GLU A 51 6.47 23.15 -14.70
CA GLU A 51 5.41 23.83 -15.44
C GLU A 51 4.06 23.64 -14.74
N ALA A 52 3.75 22.42 -14.28
CA ALA A 52 2.56 22.12 -13.51
C ALA A 52 2.49 22.97 -12.22
N TYR A 53 3.59 23.06 -11.46
CA TYR A 53 3.65 23.93 -10.29
C TYR A 53 3.39 25.41 -10.61
N ARG A 54 3.97 25.96 -11.70
CA ARG A 54 3.78 27.35 -12.09
C ARG A 54 2.33 27.67 -12.51
N GLN A 55 1.55 26.66 -12.91
CA GLN A 55 0.14 26.77 -13.28
C GLN A 55 -0.82 26.43 -12.13
N SER A 56 -0.28 26.02 -10.99
CA SER A 56 -1.09 25.71 -9.81
C SER A 56 -1.54 26.99 -9.09
N ASP A 57 -2.55 26.84 -8.25
CA ASP A 57 -3.12 27.89 -7.39
C ASP A 57 -2.45 27.92 -6.00
N ILE A 58 -1.24 27.34 -5.87
CA ILE A 58 -0.48 27.33 -4.62
C ILE A 58 -0.21 28.78 -4.17
N GLU A 59 -0.57 29.09 -2.93
CA GLU A 59 -0.33 30.41 -2.35
C GLU A 59 1.15 30.77 -2.34
N PRO A 60 1.52 32.03 -2.69
CA PRO A 60 2.90 32.50 -2.63
C PRO A 60 3.55 32.28 -1.25
N GLY A 61 4.67 31.56 -1.21
CA GLY A 61 5.39 31.22 0.02
C GLY A 61 4.97 29.89 0.65
N SER A 62 4.07 29.13 0.04
CA SER A 62 3.81 27.73 0.39
C SER A 62 4.78 26.79 -0.33
N ASN A 63 5.06 25.66 0.28
CA ASN A 63 5.91 24.59 -0.28
C ASN A 63 5.06 23.45 -0.80
N LEU A 64 5.46 22.83 -1.90
CA LEU A 64 4.87 21.58 -2.39
C LEU A 64 5.76 20.40 -1.98
N LEU A 65 5.18 19.44 -1.25
CA LEU A 65 5.82 18.17 -0.93
C LEU A 65 5.17 17.05 -1.75
N ILE A 66 5.94 16.37 -2.56
CA ILE A 66 5.52 15.16 -3.27
C ILE A 66 6.10 13.96 -2.53
N LEU A 67 5.22 13.14 -1.96
CA LEU A 67 5.57 11.89 -1.31
C LEU A 67 5.25 10.72 -2.23
N VAL A 68 6.28 10.08 -2.76
CA VAL A 68 6.16 8.86 -3.57
C VAL A 68 6.34 7.65 -2.66
N ASP A 69 5.22 7.04 -2.25
CA ASP A 69 5.21 5.85 -1.42
C ASP A 69 5.37 4.58 -2.26
N GLN A 70 6.09 3.59 -1.74
CA GLN A 70 6.39 2.33 -2.43
C GLN A 70 7.07 2.55 -3.80
N PHE A 71 8.09 3.43 -3.83
CA PHE A 71 8.81 3.78 -5.06
C PHE A 71 9.37 2.57 -5.82
N GLU A 72 9.62 1.45 -5.13
CA GLU A 72 10.03 0.19 -5.76
C GLU A 72 9.06 -0.35 -6.80
N GLU A 73 7.80 0.11 -6.83
CA GLU A 73 6.83 -0.28 -7.86
C GLU A 73 7.28 0.14 -9.26
N ILE A 74 8.06 1.23 -9.38
CA ILE A 74 8.59 1.71 -10.66
C ILE A 74 9.50 0.69 -11.35
N PHE A 75 10.28 -0.08 -10.57
CA PHE A 75 11.16 -1.11 -11.10
C PHE A 75 10.38 -2.30 -11.65
N ARG A 76 9.23 -2.62 -11.05
CA ARG A 76 8.31 -3.67 -11.54
C ARG A 76 7.55 -3.20 -12.77
N PHE A 77 7.06 -1.96 -12.77
CA PHE A 77 6.38 -1.35 -13.90
C PHE A 77 7.27 -1.36 -15.15
N ARG A 78 8.51 -0.94 -15.03
CA ARG A 78 9.51 -0.96 -16.10
C ARG A 78 9.62 -2.31 -16.81
N GLN A 79 9.48 -3.42 -16.09
CA GLN A 79 9.57 -4.78 -16.65
C GLN A 79 8.35 -5.18 -17.49
N SER A 80 7.26 -4.40 -17.48
CA SER A 80 6.04 -4.70 -18.23
C SER A 80 6.13 -4.45 -19.73
N GLY A 81 7.23 -3.87 -20.24
CA GLY A 81 7.48 -3.67 -21.65
C GLY A 81 8.27 -2.40 -21.98
N SER A 82 8.60 -2.20 -23.26
CA SER A 82 9.42 -1.07 -23.71
C SER A 82 8.78 0.29 -23.41
N LYS A 83 7.49 0.44 -23.65
CA LYS A 83 6.74 1.68 -23.34
C LYS A 83 6.75 1.98 -21.84
N ALA A 84 6.53 0.97 -21.01
CA ALA A 84 6.59 1.11 -19.56
C ALA A 84 8.01 1.47 -19.08
N SER A 85 9.03 0.97 -19.74
CA SER A 85 10.42 1.32 -19.44
C SER A 85 10.74 2.79 -19.76
N GLU A 86 10.23 3.32 -20.87
CA GLU A 86 10.37 4.74 -21.24
C GLU A 86 9.61 5.63 -20.24
N GLU A 87 8.37 5.31 -19.94
CA GLU A 87 7.54 6.08 -18.99
C GLU A 87 8.09 6.07 -17.57
N ALA A 88 8.69 4.96 -17.13
CA ALA A 88 9.40 4.90 -15.86
C ALA A 88 10.62 5.85 -15.83
N ALA A 89 11.36 5.93 -16.92
CA ALA A 89 12.50 6.85 -17.03
C ALA A 89 12.04 8.32 -17.05
N ASP A 90 10.97 8.63 -17.79
CA ASP A 90 10.38 9.97 -17.85
C ASP A 90 9.87 10.41 -16.47
N PHE A 91 9.21 9.52 -15.74
CA PHE A 91 8.76 9.79 -14.37
C PHE A 91 9.92 10.10 -13.42
N ILE A 92 11.01 9.32 -13.51
CA ILE A 92 12.19 9.55 -12.68
C ILE A 92 12.85 10.89 -13.06
N GLU A 93 12.95 11.22 -14.33
CA GLU A 93 13.48 12.50 -14.78
C GLU A 93 12.67 13.68 -14.22
N LEU A 94 11.32 13.60 -14.24
CA LEU A 94 10.43 14.62 -13.65
C LEU A 94 10.73 14.89 -12.19
N ILE A 95 10.85 13.85 -11.37
CA ILE A 95 11.06 14.00 -9.91
C ILE A 95 12.48 14.47 -9.60
N LEU A 96 13.48 14.06 -10.39
CA LEU A 96 14.88 14.50 -10.23
C LEU A 96 15.03 15.97 -10.58
N GLU A 97 14.55 16.40 -11.76
CA GLU A 97 14.59 17.82 -12.17
C GLU A 97 13.87 18.71 -11.16
N ALA A 98 12.72 18.27 -10.64
CA ALA A 98 12.00 19.01 -9.61
C ALA A 98 12.77 19.09 -8.27
N SER A 99 13.56 18.07 -7.92
CA SER A 99 14.33 18.04 -6.67
C SER A 99 15.64 18.83 -6.71
N TRP A 100 16.24 19.00 -7.90
CA TRP A 100 17.53 19.68 -8.07
C TRP A 100 17.43 21.18 -8.32
N GLN A 101 16.32 21.64 -8.85
CA GLN A 101 16.14 23.07 -9.11
C GLN A 101 15.94 23.83 -7.78
N GLU A 102 16.39 25.10 -7.73
CA GLU A 102 16.32 25.97 -6.55
C GLU A 102 15.32 27.12 -6.69
N GLU A 103 14.64 27.21 -7.84
CA GLU A 103 13.74 28.33 -8.16
C GLU A 103 12.36 28.22 -7.48
N LEU A 104 11.86 26.99 -7.36
CA LEU A 104 10.51 26.69 -6.87
C LEU A 104 10.60 25.83 -5.59
N PRO A 105 9.73 26.08 -4.61
CA PRO A 105 9.75 25.32 -3.34
C PRO A 105 9.08 23.96 -3.48
N ILE A 106 9.63 23.11 -4.33
CA ILE A 106 9.18 21.72 -4.56
C ILE A 106 10.15 20.76 -3.84
N TYR A 107 9.60 19.87 -3.06
CA TYR A 107 10.33 18.86 -2.31
C TYR A 107 9.82 17.47 -2.66
N VAL A 108 10.72 16.51 -2.84
CA VAL A 108 10.37 15.13 -3.18
C VAL A 108 10.90 14.21 -2.10
N ILE A 109 10.03 13.34 -1.57
CA ILE A 109 10.40 12.26 -0.65
C ILE A 109 9.99 10.93 -1.29
N LEU A 110 10.93 10.00 -1.40
CA LEU A 110 10.68 8.64 -1.86
C LEU A 110 10.72 7.69 -0.66
N THR A 111 9.71 6.84 -0.49
CA THR A 111 9.82 5.70 0.42
C THR A 111 10.07 4.43 -0.38
N MET A 112 11.03 3.64 0.02
CA MET A 112 11.43 2.44 -0.71
C MET A 112 11.99 1.39 0.24
N ARG A 113 11.81 0.14 -0.09
CA ARG A 113 12.48 -0.97 0.59
C ARG A 113 13.97 -1.00 0.24
N SER A 114 14.82 -1.22 1.24
CA SER A 114 16.29 -1.20 1.06
C SER A 114 16.84 -2.28 0.13
N ASP A 115 16.09 -3.35 -0.11
CA ASP A 115 16.46 -4.40 -1.07
C ASP A 115 16.43 -3.93 -2.54
N PHE A 116 15.74 -2.80 -2.84
CA PHE A 116 15.69 -2.18 -4.17
C PHE A 116 16.72 -1.06 -4.39
N LEU A 117 17.59 -0.74 -3.42
CA LEU A 117 18.61 0.30 -3.59
C LEU A 117 19.53 0.03 -4.78
N GLY A 118 19.84 -1.25 -5.06
CA GLY A 118 20.64 -1.63 -6.22
C GLY A 118 19.98 -1.33 -7.56
N ASP A 119 18.65 -1.38 -7.63
CA ASP A 119 17.89 -1.15 -8.85
C ASP A 119 17.89 0.34 -9.24
N CYS A 120 18.15 1.25 -8.29
CA CYS A 120 18.31 2.68 -8.58
C CYS A 120 19.46 2.95 -9.55
N ALA A 121 20.50 2.12 -9.57
CA ALA A 121 21.64 2.26 -10.49
C ALA A 121 21.28 1.99 -11.97
N GLU A 122 20.11 1.43 -12.24
CA GLU A 122 19.62 1.22 -13.61
C GLU A 122 19.11 2.52 -14.27
N PHE A 123 18.88 3.57 -13.47
CA PHE A 123 18.40 4.86 -13.94
C PHE A 123 19.48 5.93 -13.79
N LYS A 124 19.64 6.72 -14.85
CA LYS A 124 20.61 7.80 -14.87
C LYS A 124 20.32 8.80 -13.74
N ASN A 125 21.35 9.15 -12.97
CA ASN A 125 21.34 10.15 -11.92
C ASN A 125 20.49 9.79 -10.67
N LEU A 126 19.68 8.72 -10.70
CA LEU A 126 18.87 8.34 -9.54
C LEU A 126 19.73 7.83 -8.37
N ALA A 127 20.78 7.05 -8.68
CA ALA A 127 21.68 6.54 -7.64
C ALA A 127 22.43 7.67 -6.91
N GLU A 128 22.87 8.70 -7.67
CA GLU A 128 23.52 9.88 -7.11
C GLU A 128 22.57 10.65 -6.20
N ALA A 129 21.34 10.92 -6.64
CA ALA A 129 20.32 11.60 -5.83
C ALA A 129 19.98 10.82 -4.55
N VAL A 130 19.86 9.49 -4.64
CA VAL A 130 19.63 8.63 -3.47
C VAL A 130 20.81 8.73 -2.51
N ASN A 131 22.06 8.64 -2.98
CA ASN A 131 23.24 8.74 -2.11
C ASN A 131 23.37 10.09 -1.40
N GLU A 132 22.87 11.17 -1.98
CA GLU A 132 22.89 12.51 -1.38
C GLU A 132 21.77 12.72 -0.36
N GLY A 133 20.60 12.06 -0.55
CA GLY A 133 19.39 12.27 0.24
C GLY A 133 18.94 11.06 1.07
N GLU A 134 19.72 9.98 1.14
CA GLU A 134 19.31 8.74 1.80
C GLU A 134 19.18 8.91 3.32
N TYR A 135 18.06 8.43 3.84
CA TYR A 135 17.86 8.21 5.26
C TYR A 135 17.42 6.76 5.52
N LEU A 136 18.36 5.92 5.96
CA LEU A 136 18.06 4.52 6.25
C LEU A 136 17.30 4.39 7.58
N ILE A 137 16.02 3.99 7.51
CA ILE A 137 15.19 3.73 8.69
C ILE A 137 15.65 2.40 9.33
N PRO A 138 16.13 2.41 10.59
CA PRO A 138 16.57 1.18 11.25
C PRO A 138 15.39 0.30 11.61
N ARG A 139 15.63 -1.02 11.64
CA ARG A 139 14.62 -1.99 12.12
C ARG A 139 14.25 -1.68 13.57
N LEU A 140 12.98 -1.91 13.91
CA LEU A 140 12.50 -1.79 15.28
C LEU A 140 13.29 -2.73 16.20
N ASN A 141 13.85 -2.20 17.27
CA ASN A 141 14.44 -3.00 18.34
C ASN A 141 13.33 -3.64 19.19
N ARG A 142 13.72 -4.56 20.10
CA ARG A 142 12.74 -5.32 20.94
C ARG A 142 11.83 -4.40 21.76
N ARG A 143 12.36 -3.29 22.29
CA ARG A 143 11.58 -2.32 23.08
C ARG A 143 10.56 -1.58 22.19
N GLN A 144 10.98 -1.14 21.00
CA GLN A 144 10.09 -0.49 20.04
C GLN A 144 9.00 -1.43 19.55
N ARG A 145 9.33 -2.72 19.29
CA ARG A 145 8.33 -3.75 18.96
C ARG A 145 7.32 -3.94 20.10
N ALA A 146 7.77 -3.96 21.35
CA ALA A 146 6.85 -4.04 22.49
C ALA A 146 5.88 -2.86 22.54
N HIS A 147 6.38 -1.63 22.30
CA HIS A 147 5.53 -0.44 22.24
C HIS A 147 4.53 -0.49 21.07
N ALA A 148 4.97 -0.99 19.90
CA ALA A 148 4.09 -1.15 18.74
C ALA A 148 2.98 -2.21 18.97
N ILE A 149 3.25 -3.21 19.79
CA ILE A 149 2.27 -4.23 20.20
C ILE A 149 1.28 -3.64 21.22
N GLU A 150 1.76 -2.99 22.26
CA GLU A 150 0.93 -2.51 23.37
C GLU A 150 0.15 -1.22 23.04
N GLY A 151 0.73 -0.35 22.21
CA GLY A 151 0.21 1.00 21.94
C GLY A 151 -1.22 0.99 21.41
N PRO A 152 -1.53 0.28 20.32
CA PRO A 152 -2.87 0.22 19.76
C PRO A 152 -3.92 -0.30 20.74
N ALA A 153 -3.59 -1.33 21.52
CA ALA A 153 -4.50 -1.85 22.54
C ALA A 153 -4.83 -0.82 23.63
N LYS A 154 -3.83 -0.05 24.07
CA LYS A 154 -4.03 1.05 25.03
C LYS A 154 -4.90 2.16 24.46
N VAL A 155 -4.72 2.54 23.19
CA VAL A 155 -5.57 3.54 22.52
C VAL A 155 -7.01 3.05 22.40
N GLY A 156 -7.21 1.75 22.13
CA GLY A 156 -8.53 1.12 22.12
C GLY A 156 -9.16 0.90 23.51
N GLY A 157 -8.50 1.35 24.59
CA GLY A 157 -9.01 1.20 25.97
C GLY A 157 -8.74 -0.17 26.59
N GLY A 158 -8.01 -1.06 25.93
CA GLY A 158 -7.64 -2.37 26.45
C GLY A 158 -6.22 -2.40 27.04
N GLN A 159 -5.90 -3.50 27.67
CA GLN A 159 -4.56 -3.78 28.21
C GLN A 159 -4.09 -5.16 27.74
N MET A 160 -2.79 -5.32 27.53
CA MET A 160 -2.19 -6.62 27.25
C MET A 160 -1.46 -7.16 28.46
N SER A 161 -1.57 -8.48 28.69
CA SER A 161 -0.77 -9.12 29.71
C SER A 161 0.72 -9.13 29.31
N PRO A 162 1.66 -8.95 30.27
CA PRO A 162 3.09 -9.00 29.96
C PRO A 162 3.52 -10.33 29.30
N ARG A 163 2.86 -11.44 29.64
CA ARG A 163 3.17 -12.75 29.05
C ARG A 163 2.71 -12.84 27.59
N LEU A 164 1.61 -12.19 27.19
CA LEU A 164 1.20 -12.10 25.78
C LEU A 164 2.20 -11.29 24.99
N VAL A 165 2.63 -10.12 25.49
CA VAL A 165 3.64 -9.30 24.86
C VAL A 165 4.94 -10.07 24.63
N GLN A 166 5.41 -10.80 25.65
CA GLN A 166 6.62 -11.63 25.53
C GLN A 166 6.45 -12.76 24.50
N GLN A 167 5.29 -13.42 24.46
CA GLN A 167 5.01 -14.46 23.48
C GLN A 167 5.05 -13.89 22.06
N LEU A 168 4.36 -12.77 21.79
CA LEU A 168 4.36 -12.10 20.51
C LEU A 168 5.77 -11.67 20.06
N LEU A 169 6.56 -11.09 20.98
CA LEU A 169 7.95 -10.72 20.70
C LEU A 169 8.85 -11.91 20.35
N ASN A 170 8.56 -13.08 20.90
CA ASN A 170 9.30 -14.30 20.59
C ASN A 170 8.84 -14.89 19.24
N ASP A 171 7.54 -14.82 18.94
CA ASP A 171 6.96 -15.40 17.72
C ASP A 171 7.34 -14.58 16.47
N ILE A 172 7.50 -13.24 16.57
CA ILE A 172 7.96 -12.39 15.48
C ILE A 172 9.38 -12.78 15.02
N GLY A 173 10.27 -13.18 15.94
CA GLY A 173 11.68 -13.46 15.62
C GLY A 173 12.39 -12.22 15.04
N ASP A 174 13.33 -12.48 14.12
CA ASP A 174 14.14 -11.46 13.45
C ASP A 174 13.73 -11.20 11.98
N ASP A 175 12.68 -11.87 11.50
CA ASP A 175 12.19 -11.73 10.14
C ASP A 175 11.42 -10.40 9.98
N PRO A 176 11.87 -9.49 9.09
CA PRO A 176 11.22 -8.21 8.87
C PRO A 176 9.83 -8.33 8.22
N ASP A 177 9.59 -9.41 7.49
CA ASP A 177 8.33 -9.63 6.78
C ASP A 177 7.19 -10.09 7.73
N GLN A 178 7.49 -10.30 9.02
CA GLN A 178 6.52 -10.72 10.03
C GLN A 178 5.65 -9.57 10.59
N LEU A 179 5.99 -8.30 10.36
CA LEU A 179 5.21 -7.17 10.91
C LEU A 179 3.76 -7.12 10.41
N PRO A 180 3.45 -7.33 9.12
CA PRO A 180 2.07 -7.42 8.65
C PRO A 180 1.30 -8.59 9.26
N ILE A 181 1.97 -9.74 9.45
CA ILE A 181 1.37 -10.92 10.09
C ILE A 181 1.11 -10.65 11.58
N LEU A 182 2.04 -9.96 12.25
CA LEU A 182 1.82 -9.50 13.62
C LEU A 182 0.61 -8.58 13.73
N GLN A 183 0.52 -7.56 12.86
CA GLN A 183 -0.60 -6.62 12.85
C GLN A 183 -1.93 -7.35 12.67
N HIS A 184 -1.99 -8.26 11.71
CA HIS A 184 -3.17 -9.08 11.47
C HIS A 184 -3.53 -9.95 12.70
N SER A 185 -2.53 -10.61 13.30
CA SER A 185 -2.74 -11.45 14.49
C SER A 185 -3.21 -10.63 15.69
N LEU A 186 -2.70 -9.40 15.88
CA LEU A 186 -3.13 -8.49 16.92
C LEU A 186 -4.58 -8.06 16.72
N MET A 187 -4.97 -7.72 15.49
CA MET A 187 -6.36 -7.40 15.13
C MET A 187 -7.28 -8.57 15.50
N ARG A 188 -6.97 -9.77 15.04
CA ARG A 188 -7.77 -10.98 15.34
C ARG A 188 -7.81 -11.33 16.83
N THR A 189 -6.72 -11.13 17.57
CA THR A 189 -6.68 -11.35 19.01
C THR A 189 -7.57 -10.36 19.73
N TRP A 190 -7.57 -9.10 19.28
CA TRP A 190 -8.44 -8.05 19.81
C TRP A 190 -9.92 -8.38 19.57
N GLU A 191 -10.30 -8.72 18.34
CA GLU A 191 -11.67 -9.10 17.98
C GLU A 191 -12.16 -10.27 18.84
N TYR A 192 -11.36 -11.34 18.91
CA TYR A 192 -11.70 -12.51 19.72
C TYR A 192 -11.90 -12.14 21.21
N TRP A 193 -11.00 -11.32 21.76
CA TRP A 193 -11.12 -10.84 23.14
C TRP A 193 -12.36 -9.99 23.33
N ALA A 194 -12.66 -9.05 22.43
CA ALA A 194 -13.82 -8.17 22.51
C ALA A 194 -15.16 -8.93 22.47
N GLU A 195 -15.22 -9.99 21.64
CA GLU A 195 -16.41 -10.82 21.49
C GLU A 195 -16.65 -11.80 22.67
N HIS A 196 -15.56 -12.34 23.25
CA HIS A 196 -15.65 -13.44 24.19
C HIS A 196 -15.38 -13.04 25.65
N SER A 197 -14.87 -11.83 25.90
CA SER A 197 -14.61 -11.35 27.26
C SER A 197 -15.90 -10.82 27.89
N THR A 198 -16.35 -11.46 28.95
CA THR A 198 -17.46 -10.99 29.78
C THR A 198 -17.09 -9.78 30.66
N ASP A 199 -15.80 -9.53 30.85
CA ASP A 199 -15.25 -8.45 31.66
C ASP A 199 -14.06 -7.80 30.88
N GLN A 200 -14.33 -6.66 30.26
CA GLN A 200 -13.34 -5.90 29.54
C GLN A 200 -12.25 -5.28 30.42
N ALA A 201 -12.37 -5.36 31.74
CA ALA A 201 -11.29 -4.98 32.66
C ALA A 201 -10.16 -6.01 32.68
N LYS A 202 -10.39 -7.23 32.18
CA LYS A 202 -9.34 -8.24 32.05
C LYS A 202 -8.50 -7.99 30.83
N PRO A 203 -7.16 -8.09 30.93
CA PRO A 203 -6.27 -7.85 29.80
C PRO A 203 -6.41 -8.93 28.72
N LEU A 204 -6.07 -8.56 27.48
CA LEU A 204 -5.79 -9.52 26.42
C LEU A 204 -4.64 -10.44 26.89
N ASP A 205 -4.81 -11.74 26.71
CA ASP A 205 -3.84 -12.72 27.20
C ASP A 205 -3.56 -13.82 26.16
N VAL A 206 -2.59 -14.66 26.45
CA VAL A 206 -2.11 -15.74 25.61
C VAL A 206 -3.23 -16.70 25.17
N GLU A 207 -4.28 -16.86 25.98
CA GLU A 207 -5.45 -17.69 25.64
C GLU A 207 -6.20 -17.16 24.42
N HIS A 208 -6.42 -15.83 24.32
CA HIS A 208 -7.08 -15.19 23.18
C HIS A 208 -6.21 -15.30 21.90
N TYR A 209 -4.90 -15.12 22.06
CA TYR A 209 -3.94 -15.28 20.95
C TYR A 209 -3.85 -16.73 20.44
N ARG A 210 -3.93 -17.71 21.34
CA ARG A 210 -3.98 -19.14 20.94
C ARG A 210 -5.27 -19.52 20.25
N ALA A 211 -6.38 -18.93 20.66
CA ALA A 211 -7.70 -19.18 20.06
C ALA A 211 -7.72 -18.85 18.57
N ILE A 212 -7.05 -17.78 18.14
CA ILE A 212 -6.95 -17.38 16.73
C ILE A 212 -5.89 -18.15 15.92
N GLY A 213 -5.17 -19.09 16.54
CA GLY A 213 -4.13 -19.92 15.89
C GLY A 213 -2.73 -19.30 15.90
N THR A 214 -2.50 -18.27 16.74
CA THR A 214 -1.23 -17.52 16.82
C THR A 214 -0.84 -16.86 15.49
N MET A 215 0.31 -16.22 15.39
CA MET A 215 0.82 -15.67 14.12
C MET A 215 0.95 -16.73 13.01
N LYS A 216 1.13 -18.00 13.40
CA LYS A 216 1.36 -19.07 12.43
C LYS A 216 0.15 -19.40 11.57
N GLU A 217 -1.05 -19.32 12.13
CA GLU A 217 -2.28 -19.78 11.48
C GLU A 217 -3.36 -18.69 11.37
N ALA A 218 -3.20 -17.56 12.06
CA ALA A 218 -4.22 -16.51 12.14
C ALA A 218 -4.70 -16.04 10.76
N LEU A 219 -3.77 -15.83 9.81
CA LEU A 219 -4.09 -15.37 8.47
C LEU A 219 -4.85 -16.44 7.67
N SER A 220 -4.36 -17.69 7.68
CA SER A 220 -5.01 -18.78 6.95
C SER A 220 -6.39 -19.11 7.52
N ARG A 221 -6.52 -19.18 8.86
CA ARG A 221 -7.82 -19.40 9.49
C ARG A 221 -8.82 -18.30 9.17
N HIS A 222 -8.39 -17.04 9.18
CA HIS A 222 -9.25 -15.93 8.82
C HIS A 222 -9.68 -15.97 7.34
N ALA A 223 -8.77 -16.35 6.43
CA ALA A 223 -9.10 -16.56 5.04
C ALA A 223 -10.10 -17.73 4.85
N ASP A 224 -9.90 -18.83 5.58
CA ASP A 224 -10.82 -19.97 5.56
C ASP A 224 -12.21 -19.59 6.12
N GLU A 225 -12.27 -18.82 7.20
CA GLU A 225 -13.51 -18.27 7.75
C GLU A 225 -14.25 -17.43 6.71
N ALA A 226 -13.55 -16.48 6.05
CA ALA A 226 -14.11 -15.63 5.02
C ALA A 226 -14.63 -16.45 3.83
N HIS A 227 -13.85 -17.43 3.37
CA HIS A 227 -14.24 -18.32 2.28
C HIS A 227 -15.47 -19.16 2.63
N ASN A 228 -15.54 -19.72 3.85
CA ASN A 228 -16.66 -20.55 4.29
C ASN A 228 -17.95 -19.76 4.52
N GLN A 229 -17.86 -18.44 4.76
CA GLN A 229 -19.00 -17.54 4.92
C GLN A 229 -19.61 -17.08 3.58
N LEU A 230 -18.96 -17.38 2.44
CA LEU A 230 -19.53 -17.10 1.13
C LEU A 230 -20.85 -17.86 0.91
N PRO A 231 -21.82 -17.28 0.19
CA PRO A 231 -23.21 -17.77 0.13
C PRO A 231 -23.33 -19.23 -0.30
N ASP A 232 -22.57 -19.65 -1.30
CA ASP A 232 -22.66 -20.97 -1.92
C ASP A 232 -21.35 -21.44 -2.59
N ASP A 233 -21.37 -22.64 -3.14
CA ASP A 233 -20.20 -23.23 -3.83
C ASP A 233 -19.80 -22.49 -5.12
N HIS A 234 -20.74 -21.77 -5.75
CA HIS A 234 -20.43 -20.97 -6.93
C HIS A 234 -19.54 -19.79 -6.54
N HIS A 235 -19.90 -19.02 -5.50
CA HIS A 235 -19.09 -17.92 -4.99
C HIS A 235 -17.73 -18.41 -4.47
N ARG A 236 -17.66 -19.58 -3.80
CA ARG A 236 -16.39 -20.18 -3.37
C ARG A 236 -15.45 -20.50 -4.55
N LYS A 237 -15.97 -21.04 -5.64
CA LYS A 237 -15.18 -21.29 -6.86
C LYS A 237 -14.70 -20.00 -7.52
N ILE A 238 -15.53 -18.95 -7.55
CA ILE A 238 -15.13 -17.64 -8.03
C ILE A 238 -14.00 -17.09 -7.16
N CYS A 239 -14.14 -17.14 -5.83
CA CYS A 239 -13.11 -16.74 -4.87
C CYS A 239 -11.78 -17.44 -5.13
N GLU A 240 -11.78 -18.77 -5.26
CA GLU A 240 -10.55 -19.51 -5.56
C GLU A 240 -9.90 -19.12 -6.89
N ARG A 241 -10.67 -18.93 -7.95
CA ARG A 241 -10.16 -18.51 -9.26
C ARG A 241 -9.59 -17.10 -9.19
N MET A 242 -10.33 -16.17 -8.58
CA MET A 242 -9.90 -14.80 -8.37
C MET A 242 -8.56 -14.74 -7.65
N PHE A 243 -8.44 -15.33 -6.46
CA PHE A 243 -7.18 -15.29 -5.70
C PHE A 243 -6.01 -15.99 -6.41
N LYS A 244 -6.26 -17.08 -7.14
CA LYS A 244 -5.25 -17.73 -7.98
C LYS A 244 -4.77 -16.86 -9.13
N SER A 245 -5.63 -16.01 -9.69
CA SER A 245 -5.27 -15.14 -10.82
C SER A 245 -4.52 -13.87 -10.41
N ILE A 246 -4.82 -13.32 -9.21
CA ILE A 246 -4.15 -12.14 -8.66
C ILE A 246 -2.90 -12.46 -7.85
N THR A 247 -2.50 -13.73 -7.77
CA THR A 247 -1.29 -14.18 -7.08
C THR A 247 -0.40 -14.97 -8.03
N GLU A 248 0.89 -14.68 -8.02
CA GLU A 248 1.92 -15.40 -8.78
C GLU A 248 3.03 -15.84 -7.84
N ARG A 249 3.73 -16.91 -8.18
CA ARG A 249 4.94 -17.32 -7.45
C ARG A 249 6.14 -16.65 -8.07
N GLY A 250 6.83 -15.81 -7.30
CA GLY A 250 8.11 -15.25 -7.69
C GLY A 250 9.21 -16.31 -7.81
N ASN A 251 10.32 -15.94 -8.45
CA ASN A 251 11.49 -16.80 -8.62
C ASN A 251 12.12 -17.25 -7.28
N ASP A 252 11.87 -16.51 -6.20
CA ASP A 252 12.28 -16.80 -4.82
C ASP A 252 11.29 -17.70 -4.05
N GLY A 253 10.22 -18.15 -4.72
CA GLY A 253 9.14 -18.95 -4.12
C GLY A 253 8.15 -18.18 -3.27
N ARG A 254 8.30 -16.85 -3.13
CA ARG A 254 7.35 -15.98 -2.44
C ARG A 254 6.15 -15.68 -3.32
N GLY A 255 4.99 -15.50 -2.71
CA GLY A 255 3.79 -15.03 -3.42
C GLY A 255 3.95 -13.56 -3.82
N ILE A 256 3.75 -13.27 -5.10
CA ILE A 256 3.76 -11.91 -5.63
C ILE A 256 2.32 -11.54 -5.99
N ARG A 257 1.92 -10.31 -5.70
CA ARG A 257 0.64 -9.77 -6.15
C ARG A 257 0.73 -9.48 -7.64
N ARG A 258 -0.29 -9.94 -8.37
CA ARG A 258 -0.47 -9.64 -9.78
C ARG A 258 -1.73 -8.78 -9.93
N PRO A 259 -1.60 -7.46 -10.12
CA PRO A 259 -2.75 -6.62 -10.39
C PRO A 259 -3.36 -7.03 -11.73
N LEU A 260 -4.68 -7.13 -11.78
CA LEU A 260 -5.44 -7.41 -12.99
C LEU A 260 -6.59 -6.42 -13.10
N PRO A 261 -6.91 -5.94 -14.32
CA PRO A 261 -8.13 -5.19 -14.56
C PRO A 261 -9.38 -6.01 -14.16
N PHE A 262 -10.40 -5.34 -13.68
CA PHE A 262 -11.64 -6.00 -13.27
C PHE A 262 -12.29 -6.78 -14.42
N SER A 263 -12.26 -6.22 -15.65
CA SER A 263 -12.73 -6.87 -16.86
C SER A 263 -12.10 -8.24 -17.09
N ASP A 264 -10.78 -8.34 -16.90
CA ASP A 264 -10.03 -9.57 -17.07
C ASP A 264 -10.38 -10.59 -15.98
N LEU A 265 -10.59 -10.12 -14.75
CA LEU A 265 -11.06 -10.97 -13.64
C LEU A 265 -12.44 -11.54 -13.93
N VAL A 266 -13.37 -10.75 -14.45
CA VAL A 266 -14.71 -11.21 -14.85
C VAL A 266 -14.61 -12.34 -15.87
N GLU A 267 -13.76 -12.20 -16.89
CA GLU A 267 -13.55 -13.24 -17.90
C GLU A 267 -12.95 -14.52 -17.28
N ILE A 268 -11.91 -14.39 -16.45
CA ILE A 268 -11.24 -15.51 -15.79
C ILE A 268 -12.19 -16.32 -14.89
N VAL A 269 -13.10 -15.65 -14.18
CA VAL A 269 -14.03 -16.34 -13.27
C VAL A 269 -15.25 -16.95 -14.01
N GLY A 270 -15.44 -16.62 -15.29
CA GLY A 270 -16.50 -17.21 -16.14
C GLY A 270 -17.66 -16.26 -16.44
N GLY A 271 -17.46 -14.95 -16.34
CA GLY A 271 -18.41 -13.92 -16.79
C GLY A 271 -19.47 -13.51 -15.77
N ASP A 272 -19.44 -14.05 -14.55
CA ASP A 272 -20.41 -13.69 -13.50
C ASP A 272 -19.89 -12.49 -12.68
N GLU A 273 -20.13 -11.30 -13.22
CA GLU A 273 -19.72 -10.04 -12.63
C GLU A 273 -20.34 -9.79 -11.25
N GLN A 274 -21.63 -10.11 -11.08
CA GLN A 274 -22.34 -9.87 -9.82
C GLN A 274 -21.80 -10.76 -8.69
N ALA A 275 -21.56 -12.03 -8.97
CA ALA A 275 -20.99 -12.95 -7.99
C ALA A 275 -19.54 -12.59 -7.68
N LEU A 276 -18.76 -12.13 -8.67
CA LEU A 276 -17.39 -11.64 -8.45
C LEU A 276 -17.37 -10.40 -7.55
N MET A 277 -18.21 -9.40 -7.82
CA MET A 277 -18.33 -8.20 -6.97
C MET A 277 -18.71 -8.57 -5.54
N LYS A 278 -19.65 -9.50 -5.35
CA LYS A 278 -20.03 -9.99 -4.02
C LYS A 278 -18.83 -10.60 -3.28
N VAL A 279 -18.03 -11.43 -3.95
CA VAL A 279 -16.81 -12.00 -3.38
C VAL A 279 -15.80 -10.89 -3.02
N ILE A 280 -15.57 -9.92 -3.90
CA ILE A 280 -14.67 -8.80 -3.65
C ILE A 280 -15.15 -8.02 -2.42
N ASP A 281 -16.43 -7.68 -2.36
CA ASP A 281 -17.03 -6.93 -1.25
C ASP A 281 -16.88 -7.68 0.08
N ASP A 282 -17.11 -8.98 0.11
CA ASP A 282 -16.94 -9.79 1.31
C ASP A 282 -15.47 -9.82 1.80
N PHE A 283 -14.48 -9.78 0.90
CA PHE A 283 -13.06 -9.82 1.25
C PHE A 283 -12.42 -8.45 1.47
N ARG A 284 -13.08 -7.34 1.08
CA ARG A 284 -12.60 -5.96 1.31
C ARG A 284 -13.23 -5.28 2.52
N THR A 285 -14.11 -5.94 3.26
CA THR A 285 -14.69 -5.39 4.49
C THR A 285 -13.61 -4.97 5.48
N THR A 286 -13.87 -3.94 6.28
CA THR A 286 -12.90 -3.33 7.20
C THR A 286 -12.25 -4.34 8.17
N ASN A 287 -13.02 -5.35 8.62
CA ASN A 287 -12.53 -6.38 9.52
C ASN A 287 -11.79 -7.52 8.82
N ARG A 288 -11.84 -7.62 7.49
CA ARG A 288 -11.11 -8.63 6.71
C ARG A 288 -9.90 -8.07 6.02
N SER A 289 -10.07 -6.99 5.24
CA SER A 289 -8.99 -6.25 4.57
C SER A 289 -8.03 -7.11 3.73
N PHE A 290 -8.53 -8.20 3.13
CA PHE A 290 -7.73 -9.04 2.23
C PHE A 290 -7.53 -8.41 0.86
N ILE A 291 -8.47 -7.55 0.44
CA ILE A 291 -8.50 -6.86 -0.84
C ILE A 291 -8.60 -5.35 -0.58
N MET A 292 -7.91 -4.56 -1.41
CA MET A 292 -7.97 -3.10 -1.40
C MET A 292 -8.55 -2.61 -2.74
N PRO A 293 -9.20 -1.45 -2.78
CA PRO A 293 -9.50 -0.55 -1.65
C PRO A 293 -10.60 -1.11 -0.74
N LEU A 294 -10.72 -0.57 0.47
CA LEU A 294 -11.78 -0.95 1.41
C LEU A 294 -13.19 -0.60 0.88
N GLU A 295 -14.23 -1.19 1.44
CA GLU A 295 -15.62 -1.15 0.93
C GLU A 295 -16.21 0.26 0.70
N HIS A 296 -15.71 1.28 1.39
CA HIS A 296 -16.20 2.67 1.26
C HIS A 296 -15.44 3.48 0.20
N THR A 297 -14.46 2.88 -0.47
CA THR A 297 -13.73 3.53 -1.55
C THR A 297 -14.29 3.06 -2.88
N GLU A 298 -14.69 3.99 -3.75
CA GLU A 298 -15.15 3.64 -5.10
C GLU A 298 -14.05 2.91 -5.85
N ILE A 299 -14.38 1.75 -6.42
CA ILE A 299 -13.50 1.07 -7.36
C ILE A 299 -13.68 1.80 -8.69
N HIS A 300 -12.72 2.63 -9.07
CA HIS A 300 -12.70 3.15 -10.42
C HIS A 300 -12.44 1.97 -11.37
N ILE A 301 -13.50 1.54 -12.03
CA ILE A 301 -13.45 0.55 -13.10
C ILE A 301 -13.01 1.33 -14.34
N GLY A 302 -11.70 1.40 -14.56
CA GLY A 302 -11.09 1.97 -15.76
C GLY A 302 -10.78 0.88 -16.76
#